data_7ae8111584092acadd7ada3273251540
#
_entry.id   7ae8111584092acadd7ada3273251540
#
_cell.length_a   1.000
_cell.length_b   1.000
_cell.length_c   1.000
_cell.angle_alpha   90.00
_cell.angle_beta   90.00
_cell.angle_gamma   90.00
#
_symmetry.space_group_name_H-M   'P 1'
#
loop_
_entity.id
_entity.type
_entity.pdbx_description
1 polymer ?
#
loop_
_entity_poly.entity_id
_entity_poly.type
_entity_poly.pdbx_seq_one_letter_code
_entity_poly.pdbx_strand_id
1 'polypeptide(L)'
;MDNITLIVPVHEFNDEVKKYLTDALNSIGTQEKIDYLPKVLVVLPSKIKSDVEAVVTGLENKLNLEILVNDIKTDFQSQVNFASDNVDTDYFALLEFDDVLGTTYFSVAEKYIKAYPDVDLFLPFLVETTVQNQSVKLTNEHVWARNYVGENGVLGFLNTRVLEQVTDFKFSGGIFKKTEFDSYGKLKSNIKLTFTLEFLYRILNNGGKIYSIPKIVYKHVINREGSLFDMYGKTMSMPERKFWFDTAKKESNFLTDREIDMSLLTPSKK
;
A
#
# COMPACT_ATOMS: atom_id res chain seq x y z
N MET A 1 6.51 18.42 -14.14
CA MET A 1 6.24 16.98 -14.09
C MET A 1 5.30 16.79 -12.94
N ASP A 2 4.20 16.12 -13.16
CA ASP A 2 3.11 16.13 -12.21
C ASP A 2 3.48 15.31 -11.02
N ASN A 3 3.39 15.95 -9.89
CA ASN A 3 3.89 15.49 -8.63
C ASN A 3 3.09 14.28 -8.16
N ILE A 4 3.73 13.40 -7.45
CA ILE A 4 3.07 12.27 -6.80
C ILE A 4 2.46 12.79 -5.49
N THR A 5 1.16 12.58 -5.29
CA THR A 5 0.52 12.81 -3.99
C THR A 5 0.74 11.61 -3.08
N LEU A 6 1.23 11.82 -1.86
CA LEU A 6 1.33 10.78 -0.85
C LEU A 6 0.01 10.69 -0.06
N ILE A 7 -0.49 9.47 0.12
CA ILE A 7 -1.59 9.16 1.02
C ILE A 7 -1.03 8.47 2.26
N VAL A 8 -1.33 9.03 3.44
CA VAL A 8 -0.92 8.51 4.75
C VAL A 8 -2.17 8.18 5.57
N PRO A 9 -2.66 6.94 5.54
CA PRO A 9 -3.82 6.55 6.34
C PRO A 9 -3.43 6.36 7.81
N VAL A 10 -4.15 7.03 8.72
CA VAL A 10 -3.95 6.92 10.18
C VAL A 10 -5.29 6.54 10.83
N HIS A 11 -5.39 5.36 11.41
CA HIS A 11 -6.65 4.83 11.95
C HIS A 11 -6.74 4.85 13.48
N GLU A 12 -5.61 5.01 14.16
CA GLU A 12 -5.47 5.05 15.61
C GLU A 12 -4.41 6.08 16.03
N PHE A 13 -4.41 6.48 17.30
CA PHE A 13 -3.39 7.37 17.83
C PHE A 13 -3.09 7.04 19.29
N ASN A 14 -1.81 6.95 19.62
CA ASN A 14 -1.23 6.80 20.94
C ASN A 14 0.24 7.28 20.89
N ASP A 15 0.97 7.21 21.99
CA ASP A 15 2.37 7.70 22.03
C ASP A 15 3.31 6.96 21.07
N GLU A 16 3.07 5.68 20.83
CA GLU A 16 3.86 4.89 19.86
C GLU A 16 3.56 5.32 18.43
N VAL A 17 2.27 5.44 18.07
CA VAL A 17 1.82 5.94 16.75
C VAL A 17 2.34 7.35 16.51
N LYS A 18 2.31 8.23 17.53
CA LYS A 18 2.89 9.57 17.46
C LYS A 18 4.34 9.55 16.98
N LYS A 19 5.16 8.66 17.57
CA LYS A 19 6.56 8.52 17.18
C LYS A 19 6.70 8.05 15.73
N TYR A 20 5.99 6.99 15.36
CA TYR A 20 6.05 6.44 14.00
C TYR A 20 5.58 7.46 12.96
N LEU A 21 4.43 8.10 13.18
CA LEU A 21 3.91 9.12 12.27
C LEU A 21 4.91 10.29 12.12
N THR A 22 5.57 10.70 13.22
CA THR A 22 6.62 11.72 13.16
C THR A 22 7.77 11.29 12.28
N ASP A 23 8.25 10.04 12.41
CA ASP A 23 9.34 9.49 11.61
C ASP A 23 8.93 9.37 10.13
N ALA A 24 7.71 8.89 9.86
CA ALA A 24 7.14 8.78 8.52
C ALA A 24 7.09 10.16 7.82
N LEU A 25 6.50 11.17 8.47
CA LEU A 25 6.39 12.52 7.92
C LEU A 25 7.75 13.20 7.74
N ASN A 26 8.68 13.03 8.68
CA ASN A 26 10.05 13.54 8.53
C ASN A 26 10.77 12.91 7.32
N SER A 27 10.51 11.63 7.03
CA SER A 27 11.13 10.96 5.88
C SER A 27 10.69 11.56 4.53
N ILE A 28 9.49 12.15 4.48
CA ILE A 28 9.01 12.90 3.31
C ILE A 28 9.79 14.22 3.19
N GLY A 29 10.01 14.92 4.29
CA GLY A 29 10.72 16.21 4.30
C GLY A 29 12.22 16.11 4.03
N THR A 30 12.80 14.90 3.98
CA THR A 30 14.23 14.66 3.75
C THR A 30 14.54 14.12 2.36
N GLN A 31 13.61 14.25 1.41
CA GLN A 31 13.81 13.72 0.05
C GLN A 31 14.87 14.50 -0.71
N GLU A 32 15.69 13.77 -1.45
CA GLU A 32 16.77 14.29 -2.27
C GLU A 32 16.39 14.30 -3.76
N LYS A 33 17.02 15.20 -4.52
CA LYS A 33 16.89 15.28 -5.99
C LYS A 33 15.48 15.59 -6.48
N ILE A 34 14.71 16.29 -5.67
CA ILE A 34 13.44 16.93 -6.04
C ILE A 34 13.54 18.41 -5.70
N ASP A 35 12.84 19.25 -6.45
CA ASP A 35 12.83 20.73 -6.33
C ASP A 35 11.45 21.27 -5.91
N TYR A 36 10.60 20.41 -5.39
CA TYR A 36 9.25 20.72 -4.92
C TYR A 36 8.97 20.13 -3.54
N LEU A 37 7.93 20.66 -2.88
CA LEU A 37 7.38 20.07 -1.66
C LEU A 37 6.36 19.00 -2.02
N PRO A 38 6.55 17.74 -1.60
CA PRO A 38 5.58 16.69 -1.84
C PRO A 38 4.22 17.01 -1.23
N LYS A 39 3.15 16.79 -2.00
CA LYS A 39 1.78 16.88 -1.49
C LYS A 39 1.48 15.63 -0.66
N VAL A 40 0.92 15.83 0.53
CA VAL A 40 0.62 14.76 1.49
C VAL A 40 -0.83 14.88 1.94
N LEU A 41 -1.61 13.83 1.75
CA LEU A 41 -2.95 13.70 2.28
C LEU A 41 -2.92 12.73 3.48
N VAL A 42 -3.03 13.27 4.69
CA VAL A 42 -3.19 12.47 5.91
C VAL A 42 -4.68 12.21 6.11
N VAL A 43 -5.11 10.97 6.01
CA VAL A 43 -6.52 10.60 6.15
C VAL A 43 -6.77 9.86 7.46
N LEU A 44 -7.78 10.30 8.21
CA LEU A 44 -8.00 9.83 9.58
C LEU A 44 -9.47 10.00 10.04
N PRO A 45 -9.92 9.28 11.08
CA PRO A 45 -11.18 9.55 11.75
C PRO A 45 -11.10 10.82 12.63
N SER A 46 -12.21 11.54 12.74
CA SER A 46 -12.29 12.83 13.49
C SER A 46 -11.80 12.73 14.93
N LYS A 47 -12.00 11.59 15.58
CA LYS A 47 -11.64 11.33 16.99
C LYS A 47 -10.16 11.53 17.31
N ILE A 48 -9.26 11.39 16.32
CA ILE A 48 -7.79 11.54 16.51
C ILE A 48 -7.24 12.79 15.82
N LYS A 49 -8.10 13.63 15.24
CA LYS A 49 -7.68 14.78 14.44
C LYS A 49 -6.78 15.74 15.20
N SER A 50 -7.18 16.16 16.40
CA SER A 50 -6.40 17.10 17.21
C SER A 50 -5.03 16.56 17.60
N ASP A 51 -4.92 15.25 17.83
CA ASP A 51 -3.66 14.61 18.19
C ASP A 51 -2.69 14.58 16.99
N VAL A 52 -3.22 14.28 15.79
CA VAL A 52 -2.42 14.30 14.56
C VAL A 52 -2.06 15.73 14.15
N GLU A 53 -2.96 16.72 14.30
CA GLU A 53 -2.65 18.14 14.08
C GLU A 53 -1.47 18.59 14.95
N ALA A 54 -1.39 18.14 16.19
CA ALA A 54 -0.26 18.44 17.06
C ALA A 54 1.09 17.85 16.57
N VAL A 55 1.06 16.72 15.85
CA VAL A 55 2.25 16.13 15.22
C VAL A 55 2.69 16.92 14.00
N VAL A 56 1.75 17.33 13.16
CA VAL A 56 2.06 18.02 11.90
C VAL A 56 2.42 19.49 12.08
N THR A 57 2.02 20.10 13.22
CA THR A 57 2.39 21.48 13.57
C THR A 57 3.92 21.62 13.57
N GLY A 58 4.44 22.56 12.77
CA GLY A 58 5.88 22.80 12.59
C GLY A 58 6.52 22.04 11.41
N LEU A 59 5.74 21.25 10.68
CA LEU A 59 6.20 20.60 9.45
C LEU A 59 5.75 21.34 8.17
N GLU A 60 4.97 22.41 8.29
CA GLU A 60 4.34 23.17 7.19
C GLU A 60 5.36 23.74 6.20
N ASN A 61 6.57 24.04 6.68
CA ASN A 61 7.65 24.54 5.83
C ASN A 61 8.39 23.44 5.05
N LYS A 62 8.09 22.14 5.36
CA LYS A 62 8.75 20.99 4.77
C LYS A 62 7.82 20.14 3.90
N LEU A 63 6.51 20.28 4.10
CA LEU A 63 5.50 19.45 3.48
C LEU A 63 4.31 20.32 3.03
N ASN A 64 3.75 19.98 1.87
CA ASN A 64 2.43 20.48 1.46
C ASN A 64 1.37 19.48 1.97
N LEU A 65 0.96 19.62 3.24
CA LEU A 65 0.16 18.64 3.95
C LEU A 65 -1.30 19.11 4.12
N GLU A 66 -2.22 18.21 3.85
CA GLU A 66 -3.66 18.36 4.07
C GLU A 66 -4.18 17.19 4.92
N ILE A 67 -5.05 17.50 5.91
CA ILE A 67 -5.71 16.50 6.74
C ILE A 67 -7.13 16.28 6.22
N LEU A 68 -7.43 15.05 5.86
CA LEU A 68 -8.76 14.60 5.43
C LEU A 68 -9.42 13.80 6.55
N VAL A 69 -10.68 14.13 6.85
CA VAL A 69 -11.45 13.40 7.87
C VAL A 69 -12.45 12.46 7.19
N ASN A 70 -12.37 11.18 7.53
CA ASN A 70 -13.32 10.16 7.09
C ASN A 70 -13.81 9.33 8.28
N ASP A 71 -15.05 9.59 8.69
CA ASP A 71 -15.75 8.89 9.77
C ASP A 71 -16.71 7.80 9.28
N ILE A 72 -16.92 7.67 7.96
CA ILE A 72 -17.90 6.73 7.40
C ILE A 72 -17.38 5.30 7.52
N LYS A 73 -16.14 5.08 7.09
CA LYS A 73 -15.44 3.80 7.21
C LYS A 73 -13.98 4.08 7.53
N THR A 74 -13.48 3.49 8.61
CA THR A 74 -12.15 3.77 9.14
C THR A 74 -11.14 2.65 8.91
N ASP A 75 -11.53 1.60 8.16
CA ASP A 75 -10.59 0.58 7.72
C ASP A 75 -9.58 1.13 6.70
N PHE A 76 -8.45 0.46 6.57
CA PHE A 76 -7.34 0.90 5.71
C PHE A 76 -7.79 1.14 4.27
N GLN A 77 -8.51 0.19 3.66
CA GLN A 77 -8.93 0.27 2.27
C GLN A 77 -9.86 1.47 2.04
N SER A 78 -10.82 1.68 2.95
CA SER A 78 -11.76 2.79 2.86
C SER A 78 -11.10 4.15 3.07
N GLN A 79 -10.11 4.24 3.94
CA GLN A 79 -9.30 5.46 4.12
C GLN A 79 -8.51 5.78 2.84
N VAL A 80 -7.83 4.78 2.26
CA VAL A 80 -7.10 4.96 0.99
C VAL A 80 -8.03 5.37 -0.14
N ASN A 81 -9.18 4.71 -0.28
CA ASN A 81 -10.16 5.03 -1.30
C ASN A 81 -10.69 6.47 -1.18
N PHE A 82 -11.03 6.88 0.05
CA PHE A 82 -11.50 8.24 0.32
C PHE A 82 -10.43 9.29 0.00
N ALA A 83 -9.18 9.06 0.44
CA ALA A 83 -8.08 9.96 0.12
C ALA A 83 -7.80 10.01 -1.38
N SER A 84 -7.90 8.87 -2.10
CA SER A 84 -7.68 8.83 -3.55
C SER A 84 -8.68 9.72 -4.31
N ASP A 85 -9.90 9.91 -3.83
CA ASP A 85 -10.88 10.82 -4.43
C ASP A 85 -10.48 12.31 -4.32
N ASN A 86 -9.56 12.64 -3.42
CA ASN A 86 -9.02 13.98 -3.20
C ASN A 86 -7.62 14.17 -3.82
N VAL A 87 -7.12 13.18 -4.55
CA VAL A 87 -5.88 13.30 -5.32
C VAL A 87 -6.14 14.06 -6.61
N ASP A 88 -5.36 15.12 -6.86
CA ASP A 88 -5.40 15.97 -8.05
C ASP A 88 -4.19 15.78 -9.00
N THR A 89 -3.31 14.84 -8.67
CA THR A 89 -2.15 14.44 -9.48
C THR A 89 -2.43 13.16 -10.26
N ASP A 90 -1.66 12.91 -11.33
CA ASP A 90 -1.80 11.69 -12.15
C ASP A 90 -1.44 10.42 -11.40
N TYR A 91 -0.59 10.55 -10.39
CA TYR A 91 -0.15 9.43 -9.55
C TYR A 91 -0.32 9.75 -8.07
N PHE A 92 -0.60 8.72 -7.30
CA PHE A 92 -0.46 8.79 -5.84
C PHE A 92 0.35 7.60 -5.33
N ALA A 93 0.87 7.74 -4.13
CA ALA A 93 1.62 6.67 -3.48
C ALA A 93 1.15 6.47 -2.03
N LEU A 94 1.38 5.27 -1.50
CA LEU A 94 0.99 4.93 -0.13
C LEU A 94 2.20 4.97 0.79
N LEU A 95 2.06 5.68 1.91
CA LEU A 95 2.97 5.61 3.04
C LEU A 95 2.17 5.22 4.28
N GLU A 96 2.44 4.03 4.81
CA GLU A 96 1.86 3.64 6.10
C GLU A 96 2.50 4.47 7.23
N PHE A 97 1.71 4.83 8.23
CA PHE A 97 2.16 5.78 9.27
C PHE A 97 3.31 5.26 10.14
N ASP A 98 3.57 3.96 10.11
CA ASP A 98 4.65 3.28 10.83
C ASP A 98 5.87 2.93 9.95
N ASP A 99 5.87 3.38 8.69
CA ASP A 99 6.90 3.13 7.70
C ASP A 99 7.74 4.39 7.39
N VAL A 100 8.82 4.22 6.63
CA VAL A 100 9.75 5.31 6.30
C VAL A 100 10.16 5.25 4.83
N LEU A 101 10.10 6.40 4.14
CA LEU A 101 10.64 6.54 2.79
C LEU A 101 12.18 6.61 2.81
N GLY A 102 12.82 5.97 1.83
CA GLY A 102 14.22 6.26 1.54
C GLY A 102 14.37 7.65 0.92
N THR A 103 15.52 8.30 1.10
CA THR A 103 15.75 9.71 0.69
C THR A 103 15.62 9.96 -0.82
N THR A 104 15.62 8.92 -1.63
CA THR A 104 15.50 9.01 -3.10
C THR A 104 14.16 8.48 -3.64
N TYR A 105 13.16 8.30 -2.77
CA TYR A 105 11.89 7.67 -3.16
C TYR A 105 11.24 8.39 -4.36
N PHE A 106 11.00 9.69 -4.27
CA PHE A 106 10.34 10.45 -5.33
C PHE A 106 11.17 10.51 -6.61
N SER A 107 12.46 10.77 -6.51
CA SER A 107 13.33 10.85 -7.70
C SER A 107 13.44 9.51 -8.44
N VAL A 108 13.38 8.39 -7.71
CA VAL A 108 13.30 7.05 -8.30
C VAL A 108 11.93 6.82 -8.93
N ALA A 109 10.84 7.15 -8.23
CA ALA A 109 9.48 7.02 -8.74
C ALA A 109 9.30 7.76 -10.07
N GLU A 110 9.64 9.03 -10.13
CA GLU A 110 9.56 9.86 -11.34
C GLU A 110 10.36 9.28 -12.51
N LYS A 111 11.56 8.77 -12.23
CA LYS A 111 12.39 8.12 -13.26
C LYS A 111 11.68 6.92 -13.88
N TYR A 112 11.03 6.08 -13.07
CA TYR A 112 10.34 4.88 -13.55
C TYR A 112 9.00 5.20 -14.20
N ILE A 113 8.23 6.16 -13.70
CA ILE A 113 7.02 6.67 -14.34
C ILE A 113 7.35 7.18 -15.75
N LYS A 114 8.41 7.97 -15.87
CA LYS A 114 8.86 8.49 -17.18
C LYS A 114 9.33 7.38 -18.13
N ALA A 115 9.99 6.35 -17.61
CA ALA A 115 10.50 5.25 -18.43
C ALA A 115 9.41 4.26 -18.87
N TYR A 116 8.34 4.13 -18.08
CA TYR A 116 7.25 3.17 -18.28
C TYR A 116 5.88 3.84 -18.09
N PRO A 117 5.47 4.80 -18.94
CA PRO A 117 4.26 5.59 -18.75
C PRO A 117 2.95 4.80 -18.89
N ASP A 118 3.02 3.59 -19.41
CA ASP A 118 1.92 2.64 -19.58
C ASP A 118 1.78 1.63 -18.43
N VAL A 119 2.54 1.82 -17.34
CA VAL A 119 2.41 1.03 -16.12
C VAL A 119 1.39 1.64 -15.19
N ASP A 120 0.50 0.82 -14.64
CA ASP A 120 -0.63 1.25 -13.80
C ASP A 120 -0.26 1.27 -12.32
N LEU A 121 0.64 0.37 -11.90
CA LEU A 121 1.12 0.26 -10.53
C LEU A 121 2.61 -0.07 -10.51
N PHE A 122 3.36 0.75 -9.80
CA PHE A 122 4.76 0.45 -9.49
C PHE A 122 4.89 -0.03 -8.04
N LEU A 123 5.60 -1.13 -7.85
CA LEU A 123 5.92 -1.70 -6.54
C LEU A 123 7.43 -1.60 -6.30
N PRO A 124 7.95 -0.67 -5.50
CA PRO A 124 9.36 -0.62 -5.20
C PRO A 124 9.80 -1.84 -4.38
N PHE A 125 11.08 -2.19 -4.46
CA PHE A 125 11.65 -3.06 -3.45
C PHE A 125 11.59 -2.34 -2.11
N LEU A 126 11.18 -3.06 -1.10
CA LEU A 126 11.18 -2.57 0.26
C LEU A 126 11.97 -3.51 1.16
N VAL A 127 12.58 -2.96 2.19
CA VAL A 127 13.20 -3.73 3.26
C VAL A 127 12.22 -3.83 4.43
N GLU A 128 11.87 -5.06 4.81
CA GLU A 128 11.11 -5.31 6.02
C GLU A 128 12.02 -5.25 7.23
N THR A 129 11.63 -4.49 8.25
CA THR A 129 12.40 -4.33 9.48
C THR A 129 11.52 -4.59 10.71
N THR A 130 12.13 -5.05 11.78
CA THR A 130 11.46 -5.09 13.09
C THR A 130 11.31 -3.67 13.66
N VAL A 131 10.51 -3.51 14.72
CA VAL A 131 10.40 -2.27 15.52
C VAL A 131 11.75 -1.82 16.12
N GLN A 132 12.73 -2.75 16.26
CA GLN A 132 14.11 -2.45 16.67
C GLN A 132 15.02 -2.09 15.48
N ASN A 133 14.45 -1.85 14.30
CA ASN A 133 15.19 -1.50 13.08
C ASN A 133 16.15 -2.58 12.56
N GLN A 134 15.89 -3.84 12.85
CA GLN A 134 16.64 -4.97 12.32
C GLN A 134 16.03 -5.42 10.99
N SER A 135 16.84 -5.43 9.93
CA SER A 135 16.39 -5.92 8.62
C SER A 135 16.11 -7.42 8.66
N VAL A 136 14.95 -7.81 8.13
CA VAL A 136 14.46 -9.20 8.10
C VAL A 136 14.57 -9.78 6.69
N LYS A 137 13.98 -9.11 5.70
CA LYS A 137 13.99 -9.57 4.30
C LYS A 137 13.73 -8.40 3.34
N LEU A 138 13.90 -8.66 2.05
CA LEU A 138 13.37 -7.84 0.98
C LEU A 138 11.99 -8.34 0.57
N THR A 139 11.16 -7.46 0.03
CA THR A 139 9.84 -7.80 -0.52
C THR A 139 9.65 -7.09 -1.86
N ASN A 140 8.78 -7.63 -2.72
CA ASN A 140 8.53 -7.25 -4.11
C ASN A 140 9.67 -7.59 -5.10
N GLU A 141 10.82 -8.10 -4.66
CA GLU A 141 11.94 -8.53 -5.51
C GLU A 141 11.66 -9.83 -6.27
N HIS A 142 10.72 -10.63 -5.78
CA HIS A 142 10.37 -11.94 -6.38
C HIS A 142 9.96 -11.85 -7.85
N VAL A 143 9.39 -10.72 -8.27
CA VAL A 143 9.05 -10.48 -9.69
C VAL A 143 10.28 -10.63 -10.58
N TRP A 144 11.41 -10.06 -10.17
CA TRP A 144 12.66 -10.14 -10.93
C TRP A 144 13.25 -11.54 -10.92
N ALA A 145 13.34 -12.16 -9.75
CA ALA A 145 13.90 -13.50 -9.60
C ALA A 145 13.09 -14.54 -10.40
N ARG A 146 11.77 -14.52 -10.30
CA ARG A 146 10.90 -15.47 -10.99
C ARG A 146 10.88 -15.28 -12.50
N ASN A 147 10.87 -14.04 -12.98
CA ASN A 147 10.90 -13.77 -14.41
C ASN A 147 12.28 -14.06 -15.03
N TYR A 148 13.37 -13.95 -14.26
CA TYR A 148 14.71 -14.29 -14.73
C TYR A 148 14.86 -15.79 -15.00
N VAL A 149 14.29 -16.64 -14.14
CA VAL A 149 14.36 -18.11 -14.29
C VAL A 149 13.18 -18.70 -15.07
N GLY A 150 12.16 -17.92 -15.40
CA GLY A 150 10.96 -18.36 -16.10
C GLY A 150 10.99 -18.03 -17.58
N GLU A 151 10.65 -18.99 -18.42
CA GLU A 151 10.71 -18.86 -19.88
C GLU A 151 9.78 -17.81 -20.50
N ASN A 152 8.80 -17.26 -19.75
CA ASN A 152 7.74 -16.42 -20.29
C ASN A 152 7.52 -15.11 -19.51
N GLY A 153 8.43 -14.68 -18.67
CA GLY A 153 8.31 -13.46 -17.89
C GLY A 153 9.12 -12.31 -18.47
N VAL A 154 8.53 -11.12 -18.56
CA VAL A 154 9.26 -9.87 -18.84
C VAL A 154 9.85 -9.35 -17.54
N LEU A 155 11.16 -9.11 -17.51
CA LEU A 155 11.87 -8.66 -16.29
C LEU A 155 11.22 -7.41 -15.70
N GLY A 156 10.93 -7.48 -14.41
CA GLY A 156 10.29 -6.41 -13.65
C GLY A 156 8.77 -6.34 -13.74
N PHE A 157 8.12 -7.02 -14.71
CA PHE A 157 6.67 -7.03 -14.83
C PHE A 157 6.04 -8.20 -14.07
N LEU A 158 5.12 -7.89 -13.17
CA LEU A 158 4.34 -8.89 -12.46
C LEU A 158 3.35 -9.57 -13.43
N ASN A 159 3.15 -10.85 -13.26
CA ASN A 159 2.17 -11.64 -13.99
C ASN A 159 1.46 -12.63 -13.05
N THR A 160 0.35 -13.20 -13.51
CA THR A 160 -0.48 -14.11 -12.71
C THR A 160 0.28 -15.36 -12.27
N ARG A 161 1.21 -15.87 -13.08
CA ARG A 161 2.03 -17.05 -12.72
C ARG A 161 2.94 -16.75 -11.52
N VAL A 162 3.51 -15.53 -11.44
CA VAL A 162 4.30 -15.11 -10.27
C VAL A 162 3.41 -15.01 -9.04
N LEU A 163 2.20 -14.42 -9.15
CA LEU A 163 1.24 -14.32 -8.04
C LEU A 163 0.76 -15.70 -7.52
N GLU A 164 0.70 -16.71 -8.40
CA GLU A 164 0.35 -18.07 -7.99
C GLU A 164 1.44 -18.75 -7.15
N GLN A 165 2.69 -18.37 -7.39
CA GLN A 165 3.86 -18.94 -6.71
C GLN A 165 4.27 -18.16 -5.47
N VAL A 166 4.02 -16.84 -5.47
CA VAL A 166 4.42 -15.92 -4.39
C VAL A 166 3.24 -15.00 -4.09
N THR A 167 2.77 -15.03 -2.87
CA THR A 167 1.61 -14.23 -2.42
C THR A 167 2.00 -13.07 -1.51
N ASP A 168 3.28 -12.96 -1.15
CA ASP A 168 3.80 -11.95 -0.24
C ASP A 168 4.24 -10.70 -0.99
N PHE A 169 3.26 -9.96 -1.50
CA PHE A 169 3.45 -8.64 -2.09
C PHE A 169 2.90 -7.55 -1.18
N LYS A 170 3.53 -6.39 -1.19
CA LYS A 170 3.13 -5.23 -0.38
C LYS A 170 2.78 -4.04 -1.27
N PHE A 171 1.72 -3.31 -0.88
CA PHE A 171 1.40 -2.00 -1.43
C PHE A 171 2.18 -0.86 -0.78
N SER A 172 2.83 -1.14 0.35
CA SER A 172 3.64 -0.17 1.06
C SER A 172 4.65 0.46 0.10
N GLY A 173 4.62 1.78 -0.02
CA GLY A 173 5.41 2.50 -1.02
C GLY A 173 4.97 2.30 -2.48
N GLY A 174 3.86 1.63 -2.75
CA GLY A 174 3.32 1.46 -4.09
C GLY A 174 2.88 2.79 -4.70
N ILE A 175 3.13 2.97 -6.01
CA ILE A 175 2.80 4.17 -6.77
C ILE A 175 1.74 3.81 -7.80
N PHE A 176 0.55 4.37 -7.64
CA PHE A 176 -0.64 4.05 -8.40
C PHE A 176 -0.94 5.15 -9.41
N LYS A 177 -1.20 4.79 -10.65
CA LYS A 177 -1.78 5.69 -11.63
C LYS A 177 -3.25 5.92 -11.26
N LYS A 178 -3.62 7.16 -10.96
CA LYS A 178 -4.93 7.52 -10.38
C LYS A 178 -6.11 7.05 -11.24
N THR A 179 -6.05 7.32 -12.55
CA THR A 179 -7.10 6.93 -13.49
C THR A 179 -7.31 5.43 -13.55
N GLU A 180 -6.23 4.65 -13.49
CA GLU A 180 -6.28 3.20 -13.55
C GLU A 180 -6.75 2.61 -12.21
N PHE A 181 -6.32 3.19 -11.07
CA PHE A 181 -6.82 2.80 -9.75
C PHE A 181 -8.35 2.93 -9.66
N ASP A 182 -8.90 4.03 -10.18
CA ASP A 182 -10.35 4.24 -10.26
C ASP A 182 -11.02 3.25 -11.22
N SER A 183 -10.44 3.04 -12.40
CA SER A 183 -10.99 2.14 -13.43
C SER A 183 -11.08 0.68 -12.95
N TYR A 184 -10.13 0.26 -12.11
CA TYR A 184 -10.15 -1.06 -11.46
C TYR A 184 -11.09 -1.13 -10.25
N GLY A 185 -11.82 -0.06 -9.91
CA GLY A 185 -12.82 -0.05 -8.84
C GLY A 185 -12.25 0.09 -7.45
N LYS A 186 -11.03 0.62 -7.30
CA LYS A 186 -10.36 0.92 -6.03
C LYS A 186 -10.12 -0.32 -5.15
N LEU A 187 -9.75 -0.15 -3.88
CA LEU A 187 -9.58 -1.26 -2.95
C LEU A 187 -10.93 -1.74 -2.41
N LYS A 188 -11.15 -3.05 -2.34
CA LYS A 188 -12.38 -3.63 -1.79
C LYS A 188 -12.31 -3.73 -0.27
N SER A 189 -13.23 -3.07 0.42
CA SER A 189 -13.27 -3.04 1.89
C SER A 189 -13.75 -4.36 2.52
N ASN A 190 -14.45 -5.20 1.75
CA ASN A 190 -14.94 -6.50 2.22
C ASN A 190 -13.88 -7.61 2.17
N ILE A 191 -12.74 -7.40 1.51
CA ILE A 191 -11.64 -8.35 1.48
C ILE A 191 -10.71 -8.08 2.67
N LYS A 192 -10.63 -9.06 3.59
CA LYS A 192 -9.66 -9.03 4.69
C LYS A 192 -8.32 -9.61 4.24
N LEU A 193 -7.34 -9.72 5.09
CA LEU A 193 -6.03 -10.36 4.93
C LEU A 193 -5.37 -10.24 3.53
N THR A 194 -6.10 -10.52 2.46
CA THR A 194 -5.59 -10.69 1.08
C THR A 194 -6.04 -9.60 0.10
N PHE A 195 -6.45 -8.43 0.60
CA PHE A 195 -6.90 -7.31 -0.25
C PHE A 195 -5.81 -6.83 -1.23
N THR A 196 -4.54 -6.84 -0.82
CA THR A 196 -3.40 -6.57 -1.71
C THR A 196 -3.37 -7.56 -2.87
N LEU A 197 -3.42 -8.85 -2.58
CA LEU A 197 -3.37 -9.91 -3.58
C LEU A 197 -4.58 -9.85 -4.52
N GLU A 198 -5.77 -9.58 -3.98
CA GLU A 198 -6.99 -9.42 -4.77
C GLU A 198 -6.84 -8.30 -5.79
N PHE A 199 -6.34 -7.13 -5.36
CA PHE A 199 -6.20 -5.99 -6.24
C PHE A 199 -5.12 -6.22 -7.31
N LEU A 200 -4.00 -6.87 -6.99
CA LEU A 200 -2.98 -7.24 -7.97
C LEU A 200 -3.54 -8.20 -9.03
N TYR A 201 -4.28 -9.23 -8.64
CA TYR A 201 -4.98 -10.11 -9.59
C TYR A 201 -5.98 -9.33 -10.45
N ARG A 202 -6.73 -8.40 -9.87
CA ARG A 202 -7.74 -7.62 -10.59
C ARG A 202 -7.12 -6.72 -11.65
N ILE A 203 -6.01 -6.06 -11.37
CA ILE A 203 -5.24 -5.31 -12.38
C ILE A 203 -4.84 -6.24 -13.52
N LEU A 204 -4.19 -7.37 -13.21
CA LEU A 204 -3.69 -8.28 -14.22
C LEU A 204 -4.82 -8.95 -15.04
N ASN A 205 -5.94 -9.31 -14.40
CA ASN A 205 -7.09 -9.91 -15.07
C ASN A 205 -7.78 -8.93 -16.05
N ASN A 206 -7.60 -7.62 -15.85
CA ASN A 206 -8.11 -6.58 -16.73
C ASN A 206 -7.05 -6.05 -17.73
N GLY A 207 -5.92 -6.76 -17.87
CA GLY A 207 -4.86 -6.43 -18.84
C GLY A 207 -3.92 -5.30 -18.39
N GLY A 208 -4.03 -4.87 -17.14
CA GLY A 208 -3.17 -3.82 -16.56
C GLY A 208 -1.75 -4.29 -16.32
N LYS A 209 -0.86 -3.32 -16.13
CA LYS A 209 0.58 -3.54 -16.00
C LYS A 209 1.09 -3.15 -14.61
N ILE A 210 1.76 -4.07 -13.96
CA ILE A 210 2.40 -3.86 -12.67
C ILE A 210 3.90 -4.05 -12.83
N TYR A 211 4.69 -3.08 -12.40
CA TYR A 211 6.15 -3.12 -12.50
C TYR A 211 6.81 -3.04 -11.12
N SER A 212 7.71 -3.96 -10.85
CA SER A 212 8.51 -3.94 -9.62
C SER A 212 9.78 -3.13 -9.84
N ILE A 213 9.93 -2.00 -9.14
CA ILE A 213 11.11 -1.13 -9.22
C ILE A 213 12.26 -1.76 -8.43
N PRO A 214 13.41 -2.13 -9.08
CA PRO A 214 14.52 -2.81 -8.42
C PRO A 214 15.39 -1.80 -7.62
N LYS A 215 14.75 -1.05 -6.74
CA LYS A 215 15.39 -0.08 -5.84
C LYS A 215 14.75 -0.17 -4.46
N ILE A 216 15.58 -0.30 -3.44
CA ILE A 216 15.15 -0.25 -2.04
C ILE A 216 14.99 1.23 -1.67
N VAL A 217 13.76 1.72 -1.71
CA VAL A 217 13.43 3.12 -1.41
C VAL A 217 12.34 3.24 -0.34
N TYR A 218 12.02 2.12 0.31
CA TYR A 218 10.99 2.05 1.34
C TYR A 218 11.40 1.09 2.45
N LYS A 219 11.18 1.48 3.68
CA LYS A 219 11.36 0.65 4.86
C LYS A 219 10.00 0.35 5.49
N HIS A 220 9.62 -0.92 5.51
CA HIS A 220 8.37 -1.40 6.07
C HIS A 220 8.58 -2.04 7.45
N VAL A 221 7.87 -1.55 8.46
CA VAL A 221 7.97 -2.07 9.83
C VAL A 221 6.99 -3.22 10.00
N ILE A 222 7.51 -4.41 10.29
CA ILE A 222 6.71 -5.62 10.51
C ILE A 222 6.63 -6.00 11.97
N ASN A 223 5.65 -6.84 12.31
CA ASN A 223 5.43 -7.39 13.65
C ASN A 223 5.23 -6.29 14.72
N ARG A 224 4.73 -5.12 14.32
CA ARG A 224 4.26 -4.13 15.29
C ARG A 224 3.01 -4.65 15.97
N GLU A 225 3.01 -4.65 17.31
CA GLU A 225 1.85 -5.07 18.09
C GLU A 225 0.64 -4.20 17.75
N GLY A 226 -0.52 -4.83 17.55
CA GLY A 226 -1.76 -4.15 17.17
C GLY A 226 -1.86 -3.75 15.69
N SER A 227 -0.86 -4.03 14.85
CA SER A 227 -1.02 -3.86 13.41
C SER A 227 -2.09 -4.78 12.84
N LEU A 228 -2.69 -4.40 11.70
CA LEU A 228 -3.75 -5.17 11.05
C LEU A 228 -3.32 -6.63 10.79
N PHE A 229 -2.12 -6.84 10.28
CA PHE A 229 -1.60 -8.17 9.99
C PHE A 229 -1.19 -8.94 11.25
N ASP A 230 -0.74 -8.28 12.30
CA ASP A 230 -0.51 -8.89 13.62
C ASP A 230 -1.84 -9.40 14.19
N MET A 231 -2.91 -8.59 14.13
CA MET A 231 -4.25 -9.01 14.53
C MET A 231 -4.74 -10.24 13.74
N TYR A 232 -4.59 -10.22 12.41
CA TYR A 232 -4.96 -11.37 11.58
C TYR A 232 -4.10 -12.60 11.93
N GLY A 233 -2.83 -12.40 12.22
CA GLY A 233 -1.92 -13.44 12.69
C GLY A 233 -2.39 -14.12 13.97
N LYS A 234 -2.92 -13.36 14.90
CA LYS A 234 -3.39 -13.83 16.22
C LYS A 234 -4.80 -14.41 16.19
N THR A 235 -5.69 -13.89 15.32
CA THR A 235 -7.12 -14.19 15.39
C THR A 235 -7.63 -15.14 14.30
N MET A 236 -7.02 -15.13 13.10
CA MET A 236 -7.48 -15.95 11.98
C MET A 236 -6.93 -17.38 12.04
N SER A 237 -7.82 -18.37 11.97
CA SER A 237 -7.46 -19.78 11.83
C SER A 237 -6.86 -20.07 10.43
N MET A 238 -6.13 -21.19 10.29
CA MET A 238 -5.59 -21.60 8.99
C MET A 238 -6.67 -21.81 7.90
N PRO A 239 -7.83 -22.46 8.20
CA PRO A 239 -8.94 -22.52 7.25
C PRO A 239 -9.46 -21.14 6.81
N GLU A 240 -9.55 -20.18 7.73
CA GLU A 240 -9.98 -18.81 7.43
C GLU A 240 -8.97 -18.08 6.53
N ARG A 241 -7.68 -18.23 6.82
CA ARG A 241 -6.62 -17.67 5.94
C ARG A 241 -6.71 -18.23 4.52
N LYS A 242 -6.86 -19.56 4.40
CA LYS A 242 -7.06 -20.21 3.11
C LYS A 242 -8.29 -19.66 2.38
N PHE A 243 -9.41 -19.51 3.09
CA PHE A 243 -10.62 -18.89 2.53
C PHE A 243 -10.36 -17.51 1.92
N TRP A 244 -9.61 -16.64 2.61
CA TRP A 244 -9.29 -15.32 2.11
C TRP A 244 -8.40 -15.36 0.85
N PHE A 245 -7.46 -16.31 0.75
CA PHE A 245 -6.67 -16.50 -0.48
C PHE A 245 -7.52 -16.97 -1.66
N ASP A 246 -8.44 -17.92 -1.43
CA ASP A 246 -9.37 -18.39 -2.46
C ASP A 246 -10.35 -17.28 -2.86
N THR A 247 -10.81 -16.49 -1.89
CA THR A 247 -11.70 -15.33 -2.09
C THR A 247 -11.01 -14.26 -2.93
N ALA A 248 -9.76 -13.91 -2.66
CA ALA A 248 -9.01 -12.93 -3.45
C ALA A 248 -8.99 -13.30 -4.94
N LYS A 249 -8.68 -14.54 -5.28
CA LYS A 249 -8.69 -15.02 -6.66
C LYS A 249 -10.07 -14.92 -7.31
N LYS A 250 -11.13 -15.30 -6.59
CA LYS A 250 -12.50 -15.27 -7.10
C LYS A 250 -12.99 -13.82 -7.30
N GLU A 251 -12.82 -12.99 -6.28
CA GLU A 251 -13.35 -11.61 -6.28
C GLU A 251 -12.56 -10.69 -7.22
N SER A 252 -11.32 -11.00 -7.57
CA SER A 252 -10.54 -10.25 -8.57
C SER A 252 -11.15 -10.22 -9.98
N ASN A 253 -12.13 -11.08 -10.27
CA ASN A 253 -12.88 -11.03 -11.54
C ASN A 253 -14.00 -9.98 -11.56
N PHE A 254 -14.23 -9.27 -10.46
CA PHE A 254 -15.26 -8.24 -10.34
C PHE A 254 -14.62 -6.90 -9.98
N LEU A 255 -15.04 -5.82 -10.62
CA LEU A 255 -14.52 -4.47 -10.34
C LEU A 255 -15.11 -3.87 -9.06
N THR A 256 -16.35 -4.21 -8.74
CA THR A 256 -17.05 -3.67 -7.56
C THR A 256 -16.87 -4.53 -6.33
N ASP A 257 -16.88 -3.89 -5.15
CA ASP A 257 -16.93 -4.58 -3.86
C ASP A 257 -18.24 -5.35 -3.72
N ARG A 258 -18.18 -6.57 -3.24
CA ARG A 258 -19.31 -7.49 -3.11
C ARG A 258 -19.38 -8.05 -1.70
N GLU A 259 -20.58 -8.42 -1.29
CA GLU A 259 -20.74 -9.14 -0.03
C GLU A 259 -20.05 -10.52 -0.11
N ILE A 260 -19.24 -10.82 0.89
CA ILE A 260 -18.52 -12.09 0.99
C ILE A 260 -19.34 -13.07 1.84
N ASP A 261 -19.71 -14.19 1.24
CA ASP A 261 -20.41 -15.26 1.95
C ASP A 261 -19.51 -15.96 2.96
N MET A 262 -19.58 -15.51 4.21
CA MET A 262 -18.80 -16.08 5.32
C MET A 262 -19.35 -17.44 5.81
N SER A 263 -20.51 -17.90 5.34
CA SER A 263 -21.05 -19.20 5.71
C SER A 263 -20.17 -20.36 5.23
N LEU A 264 -19.42 -20.13 4.17
CA LEU A 264 -18.45 -21.09 3.62
C LEU A 264 -17.26 -21.37 4.58
N LEU A 265 -17.04 -20.54 5.61
CA LEU A 265 -16.03 -20.76 6.65
C LEU A 265 -16.48 -21.74 7.75
N THR A 266 -17.78 -21.93 7.91
CA THR A 266 -18.28 -22.82 8.93
C THR A 266 -18.09 -24.26 8.46
N PRO A 267 -17.33 -25.13 9.19
CA PRO A 267 -17.32 -26.55 8.88
C PRO A 267 -18.77 -27.01 8.94
N SER A 268 -19.28 -27.61 7.86
CA SER A 268 -20.57 -28.29 7.92
C SER A 268 -20.52 -29.21 9.15
N LYS A 269 -21.38 -28.95 10.13
CA LYS A 269 -21.54 -29.86 11.24
C LYS A 269 -21.93 -31.20 10.65
N LYS A 270 -20.97 -32.13 10.65
CA LYS A 270 -21.27 -33.54 10.39
C LYS A 270 -21.95 -34.15 11.61
#